data_1818acca6d6415a5f2613779b1674c8e
#
_entry.id   1818acca6d6415a5f2613779b1674c8e
#
_cell.length_a   1.000
_cell.length_b   1.000
_cell.length_c   1.000
_cell.angle_alpha   90.00
_cell.angle_beta   90.00
_cell.angle_gamma   90.00
#
_symmetry.space_group_name_H-M   'P 1'
#
loop_
_entity.id
_entity.type
_entity.pdbx_description
1 polymer ?
#
loop_
_entity_poly.entity_id
_entity_poly.type
_entity_poly.pdbx_seq_one_letter_code
_entity_poly.pdbx_strand_id
1 'polypeptide(L)'
;MLFSDDTDNQLSAKIARRIEVQEDDWIESGKYGDTYKQTIIVDGTHKVIKVDAPDTKGNYIGSAYEYDGQTFGDLLDVLNYIDASLSLANAVAVAEKETDTTPTEKQKEAGNYKKGHVQVGTFNITIENPKGSVRSGIDTEGNKWETIMQNTYGYIRGTEGVDGDHIDVFLSDDIDGWNGRRVFVVDQYNEDGSFDEHKVMLGFNETDDAEAAYFANYDSDWANNHKTVVTAVNLEDFEKW
;
A
#
# COMPACT_ATOMS: atom_id res chain seq x y z
N MET A 1 -32.17 -14.18 -16.57
CA MET A 1 -32.46 -13.26 -15.47
C MET A 1 -32.49 -14.05 -14.17
N LEU A 2 -31.31 -14.52 -13.69
CA LEU A 2 -31.15 -15.40 -12.49
C LEU A 2 -29.71 -15.31 -11.98
N PHE A 3 -29.20 -14.07 -11.66
CA PHE A 3 -27.87 -13.88 -11.07
C PHE A 3 -27.82 -12.84 -9.92
N SER A 4 -28.98 -12.34 -9.44
CA SER A 4 -29.01 -11.33 -8.38
C SER A 4 -29.09 -11.90 -6.96
N ASP A 5 -29.72 -13.07 -6.75
CA ASP A 5 -29.98 -13.56 -5.39
C ASP A 5 -28.76 -14.19 -4.68
N ASP A 6 -27.81 -14.76 -5.42
CA ASP A 6 -26.65 -15.45 -4.81
C ASP A 6 -25.56 -14.45 -4.36
N THR A 7 -25.38 -13.36 -5.08
CA THR A 7 -24.42 -12.30 -4.73
C THR A 7 -24.88 -11.50 -3.51
N ASP A 8 -26.16 -11.17 -3.43
CA ASP A 8 -26.73 -10.43 -2.30
C ASP A 8 -26.71 -11.28 -1.01
N ASN A 9 -26.95 -12.58 -1.12
CA ASN A 9 -26.87 -13.50 0.02
C ASN A 9 -25.44 -13.72 0.49
N GLN A 10 -24.48 -13.82 -0.41
CA GLN A 10 -23.04 -13.95 -0.06
C GLN A 10 -22.51 -12.66 0.55
N LEU A 11 -22.89 -11.50 0.03
CA LEU A 11 -22.53 -10.19 0.57
C LEU A 11 -23.12 -10.00 1.97
N SER A 12 -24.40 -10.30 2.15
CA SER A 12 -25.08 -10.23 3.45
C SER A 12 -24.43 -11.15 4.49
N ALA A 13 -24.04 -12.36 4.10
CA ALA A 13 -23.32 -13.29 4.99
C ALA A 13 -21.90 -12.83 5.32
N LYS A 14 -21.19 -12.19 4.37
CA LYS A 14 -19.87 -11.60 4.60
C LYS A 14 -19.94 -10.43 5.57
N ILE A 15 -20.93 -9.55 5.41
CA ILE A 15 -21.17 -8.42 6.30
C ILE A 15 -21.51 -8.92 7.72
N ALA A 16 -22.41 -9.86 7.86
CA ALA A 16 -22.85 -10.37 9.16
C ALA A 16 -21.74 -11.03 9.99
N ARG A 17 -20.67 -11.53 9.37
CA ARG A 17 -19.52 -12.11 10.08
C ARG A 17 -18.54 -11.08 10.64
N ARG A 18 -18.60 -9.86 10.13
CA ARG A 18 -17.67 -8.78 10.48
C ARG A 18 -18.21 -7.83 11.53
N ILE A 19 -19.52 -7.84 11.76
CA ILE A 19 -20.19 -6.85 12.61
C ILE A 19 -20.72 -7.48 13.89
N GLU A 20 -20.55 -6.75 14.99
CA GLU A 20 -21.18 -7.00 16.26
C GLU A 20 -21.94 -5.74 16.66
N VAL A 21 -23.24 -5.87 16.91
CA VAL A 21 -24.09 -4.76 17.35
C VAL A 21 -24.11 -4.75 18.87
N GLN A 22 -23.73 -3.63 19.47
CA GLN A 22 -23.84 -3.45 20.92
C GLN A 22 -25.28 -3.08 21.29
N GLU A 23 -25.79 -3.65 22.39
CA GLU A 23 -27.18 -3.44 22.85
C GLU A 23 -27.45 -2.03 23.37
N ASP A 24 -26.44 -1.19 23.52
CA ASP A 24 -26.55 0.16 24.07
C ASP A 24 -27.06 1.15 23.04
N ASP A 25 -28.34 1.06 22.70
CA ASP A 25 -29.05 2.11 21.98
C ASP A 25 -29.27 3.30 22.93
N TRP A 26 -28.88 4.49 22.51
CA TRP A 26 -29.17 5.70 23.23
C TRP A 26 -29.86 6.74 22.34
N ILE A 27 -30.70 7.55 23.00
CA ILE A 27 -31.51 8.58 22.37
C ILE A 27 -30.89 9.93 22.70
N GLU A 28 -30.59 10.72 21.67
CA GLU A 28 -30.21 12.11 21.84
C GLU A 28 -31.39 13.01 21.46
N SER A 29 -31.95 13.72 22.45
CA SER A 29 -33.04 14.66 22.23
C SER A 29 -32.50 15.96 21.62
N GLY A 30 -32.98 16.32 20.44
CA GLY A 30 -32.55 17.51 19.69
C GLY A 30 -33.72 18.40 19.26
N LYS A 31 -33.39 19.51 18.60
CA LYS A 31 -34.36 20.51 18.07
C LYS A 31 -35.42 19.90 17.14
N TYR A 32 -35.12 18.76 16.53
CA TYR A 32 -35.95 18.11 15.48
C TYR A 32 -36.49 16.74 15.90
N GLY A 33 -36.45 16.40 17.20
CA GLY A 33 -36.90 15.11 17.74
C GLY A 33 -35.74 14.27 18.28
N ASP A 34 -36.09 13.04 18.69
CA ASP A 34 -35.11 12.11 19.24
C ASP A 34 -34.38 11.38 18.14
N THR A 35 -33.04 11.30 18.23
CA THR A 35 -32.17 10.56 17.34
C THR A 35 -31.70 9.30 18.06
N TYR A 36 -31.85 8.15 17.43
CA TYR A 36 -31.34 6.89 17.95
C TYR A 36 -29.91 6.67 17.43
N LYS A 37 -29.02 6.33 18.37
CA LYS A 37 -27.63 5.96 18.04
C LYS A 37 -27.34 4.55 18.53
N GLN A 38 -26.70 3.77 17.68
CA GLN A 38 -26.32 2.41 17.97
C GLN A 38 -24.83 2.21 17.65
N THR A 39 -24.11 1.55 18.51
CA THR A 39 -22.71 1.20 18.26
C THR A 39 -22.64 -0.13 17.54
N ILE A 40 -21.91 -0.14 16.42
CA ILE A 40 -21.57 -1.33 15.64
C ILE A 40 -20.06 -1.50 15.73
N ILE A 41 -19.58 -2.67 16.13
CA ILE A 41 -18.17 -3.02 16.09
C ILE A 41 -17.91 -3.82 14.82
N VAL A 42 -17.00 -3.35 14.00
CA VAL A 42 -16.56 -4.02 12.77
C VAL A 42 -15.19 -4.63 13.03
N ASP A 43 -15.02 -5.90 12.64
CA ASP A 43 -13.79 -6.67 12.79
C ASP A 43 -13.19 -6.61 14.21
N GLY A 44 -14.07 -6.52 15.22
CA GLY A 44 -13.71 -6.51 16.64
C GLY A 44 -13.08 -5.20 17.18
N THR A 45 -12.74 -4.24 16.31
CA THR A 45 -11.97 -3.05 16.70
C THR A 45 -12.53 -1.72 16.18
N HIS A 46 -13.15 -1.71 15.01
CA HIS A 46 -13.63 -0.47 14.38
C HIS A 46 -15.00 -0.09 14.91
N LYS A 47 -15.07 0.99 15.67
CA LYS A 47 -16.32 1.49 16.24
C LYS A 47 -17.03 2.40 15.24
N VAL A 48 -18.15 1.94 14.72
CA VAL A 48 -19.06 2.67 13.82
C VAL A 48 -20.31 3.07 14.59
N ILE A 49 -20.74 4.30 14.44
CA ILE A 49 -22.00 4.78 15.05
C ILE A 49 -23.06 4.84 13.97
N LYS A 50 -24.08 4.00 14.08
CA LYS A 50 -25.30 4.11 13.28
C LYS A 50 -26.19 5.17 13.90
N VAL A 51 -26.67 6.10 13.10
CA VAL A 51 -27.55 7.19 13.51
C VAL A 51 -28.86 7.09 12.73
N ASP A 52 -29.95 6.84 13.44
CA ASP A 52 -31.30 6.82 12.86
C ASP A 52 -32.00 8.13 13.23
N ALA A 53 -32.38 8.92 12.24
CA ALA A 53 -33.01 10.23 12.45
C ALA A 53 -34.45 10.23 11.96
N PRO A 54 -35.40 10.76 12.75
CA PRO A 54 -36.74 11.04 12.29
C PRO A 54 -36.79 12.34 11.48
N ASP A 55 -37.82 12.47 10.64
CA ASP A 55 -38.19 13.76 10.06
C ASP A 55 -38.83 14.69 11.12
N THR A 56 -39.15 15.93 10.70
CA THR A 56 -39.82 16.90 11.60
C THR A 56 -41.21 16.49 12.11
N LYS A 57 -41.75 15.37 11.61
CA LYS A 57 -43.04 14.79 11.99
C LYS A 57 -42.87 13.51 12.80
N GLY A 58 -41.62 13.08 13.08
CA GLY A 58 -41.32 11.88 13.81
C GLY A 58 -41.36 10.60 12.96
N ASN A 59 -41.42 10.71 11.61
CA ASN A 59 -41.27 9.53 10.74
C ASN A 59 -39.79 9.26 10.50
N TYR A 60 -39.43 7.99 10.48
CA TYR A 60 -38.08 7.55 10.14
C TYR A 60 -37.73 7.94 8.68
N ILE A 61 -36.59 8.63 8.49
CA ILE A 61 -36.13 9.09 7.18
C ILE A 61 -34.88 8.37 6.68
N GLY A 62 -34.25 7.57 7.49
CA GLY A 62 -33.11 6.77 7.12
C GLY A 62 -32.03 6.66 8.21
N SER A 63 -31.04 5.83 7.96
CA SER A 63 -29.83 5.70 8.77
C SER A 63 -28.67 6.39 8.09
N ALA A 64 -27.78 6.94 8.91
CA ALA A 64 -26.43 7.30 8.50
C ALA A 64 -25.44 6.56 9.40
N TYR A 65 -24.20 6.42 8.95
CA TYR A 65 -23.16 5.75 9.70
C TYR A 65 -21.97 6.69 9.84
N GLU A 66 -21.51 6.89 11.07
CA GLU A 66 -20.37 7.76 11.38
C GLU A 66 -19.16 6.89 11.74
N TYR A 67 -18.06 7.09 11.05
CA TYR A 67 -16.79 6.43 11.31
C TYR A 67 -15.62 7.35 10.93
N ASP A 68 -14.61 7.45 11.79
CA ASP A 68 -13.39 8.25 11.57
C ASP A 68 -13.67 9.71 11.14
N GLY A 69 -14.69 10.34 11.76
CA GLY A 69 -15.10 11.71 11.44
C GLY A 69 -15.85 11.88 10.11
N GLN A 70 -16.15 10.79 9.42
CA GLN A 70 -16.88 10.75 8.15
C GLN A 70 -18.31 10.26 8.37
N THR A 71 -19.21 10.61 7.44
CA THR A 71 -20.60 10.14 7.44
C THR A 71 -20.89 9.40 6.15
N PHE A 72 -21.46 8.21 6.25
CA PHE A 72 -21.76 7.30 5.15
C PHE A 72 -23.26 7.05 5.06
N GLY A 73 -23.76 6.82 3.83
CA GLY A 73 -25.18 6.55 3.58
C GLY A 73 -25.60 5.14 3.95
N ASP A 74 -24.67 4.18 3.90
CA ASP A 74 -24.93 2.80 4.28
C ASP A 74 -23.72 2.13 4.94
N LEU A 75 -23.93 0.95 5.53
CA LEU A 75 -22.89 0.21 6.24
C LEU A 75 -21.85 -0.39 5.27
N LEU A 76 -22.24 -0.72 4.05
CA LEU A 76 -21.31 -1.26 3.05
C LEU A 76 -20.25 -0.24 2.66
N ASP A 77 -20.65 1.04 2.53
CA ASP A 77 -19.71 2.13 2.27
C ASP A 77 -18.70 2.28 3.41
N VAL A 78 -19.13 2.13 4.69
CA VAL A 78 -18.22 2.11 5.83
C VAL A 78 -17.24 0.94 5.76
N LEU A 79 -17.73 -0.27 5.44
CA LEU A 79 -16.89 -1.45 5.34
C LEU A 79 -15.86 -1.31 4.22
N ASN A 80 -16.25 -0.76 3.07
CA ASN A 80 -15.34 -0.47 1.96
C ASN A 80 -14.29 0.57 2.35
N TYR A 81 -14.66 1.60 3.11
CA TYR A 81 -13.72 2.60 3.62
C TYR A 81 -12.72 1.98 4.60
N ILE A 82 -13.18 1.12 5.52
CA ILE A 82 -12.31 0.39 6.46
C ILE A 82 -11.34 -0.50 5.66
N ASP A 83 -11.84 -1.29 4.72
CA ASP A 83 -11.01 -2.17 3.89
C ASP A 83 -9.95 -1.38 3.11
N ALA A 84 -10.33 -0.28 2.48
CA ALA A 84 -9.40 0.60 1.80
C ALA A 84 -8.35 1.23 2.73
N SER A 85 -8.74 1.58 3.96
CA SER A 85 -7.81 2.14 4.95
C SER A 85 -6.79 1.13 5.46
N LEU A 86 -7.12 -0.16 5.44
CA LEU A 86 -6.27 -1.28 5.85
C LEU A 86 -5.45 -1.88 4.70
N SER A 87 -5.63 -1.40 3.47
CA SER A 87 -4.93 -1.93 2.31
C SER A 87 -3.43 -1.64 2.35
N LEU A 88 -2.63 -2.54 1.77
CA LEU A 88 -1.18 -2.34 1.61
C LEU A 88 -0.89 -1.12 0.73
N ALA A 89 -1.67 -0.92 -0.32
CA ALA A 89 -1.53 0.25 -1.21
C ALA A 89 -1.73 1.56 -0.45
N ASN A 90 -2.72 1.63 0.46
CA ASN A 90 -2.90 2.80 1.31
C ASN A 90 -1.73 2.99 2.29
N ALA A 91 -1.22 1.91 2.90
CA ALA A 91 -0.06 1.99 3.78
C ALA A 91 1.19 2.50 3.05
N VAL A 92 1.42 2.06 1.79
CA VAL A 92 2.48 2.57 0.92
C VAL A 92 2.25 4.06 0.64
N ALA A 93 1.04 4.47 0.24
CA ALA A 93 0.72 5.87 -0.07
C ALA A 93 0.91 6.80 1.15
N VAL A 94 0.65 6.33 2.37
CA VAL A 94 0.95 7.07 3.61
C VAL A 94 2.45 7.23 3.78
N ALA A 95 3.23 6.17 3.63
CA ALA A 95 4.68 6.21 3.74
C ALA A 95 5.33 7.11 2.67
N GLU A 96 4.80 7.09 1.43
CA GLU A 96 5.21 8.01 0.35
C GLU A 96 5.03 9.48 0.74
N LYS A 97 3.86 9.84 1.28
CA LYS A 97 3.58 11.22 1.74
C LYS A 97 4.48 11.67 2.88
N GLU A 98 4.97 10.74 3.67
CA GLU A 98 5.89 11.03 4.76
C GLU A 98 7.35 11.20 4.31
N THR A 99 7.68 10.78 3.08
CA THR A 99 9.03 10.83 2.53
C THR A 99 9.33 12.22 1.97
N ASP A 100 10.46 12.80 2.39
CA ASP A 100 10.99 14.04 1.79
C ASP A 100 11.57 13.72 0.40
N THR A 101 10.93 14.19 -0.65
CA THR A 101 11.33 13.97 -2.04
C THR A 101 12.29 15.03 -2.58
N THR A 102 12.66 16.01 -1.75
CA THR A 102 13.54 17.13 -2.13
C THR A 102 14.70 17.35 -1.14
N PRO A 103 15.33 16.27 -0.63
CA PRO A 103 16.45 16.45 0.28
C PRO A 103 17.62 17.12 -0.43
N THR A 104 18.39 17.91 0.31
CA THR A 104 19.64 18.47 -0.21
C THR A 104 20.67 17.37 -0.46
N GLU A 105 21.65 17.62 -1.34
CA GLU A 105 22.73 16.65 -1.62
C GLU A 105 23.44 16.17 -0.34
N LYS A 106 23.71 17.08 0.60
CA LYS A 106 24.30 16.72 1.90
C LYS A 106 23.40 15.80 2.74
N GLN A 107 22.08 15.94 2.64
CA GLN A 107 21.15 15.06 3.33
C GLN A 107 21.06 13.68 2.66
N LYS A 108 21.15 13.64 1.32
CA LYS A 108 21.23 12.38 0.56
C LYS A 108 22.50 11.62 0.94
N GLU A 109 23.67 12.27 0.87
CA GLU A 109 24.96 11.67 1.22
C GLU A 109 25.00 11.16 2.67
N ALA A 110 24.39 11.89 3.59
CA ALA A 110 24.33 11.52 5.02
C ALA A 110 23.18 10.56 5.35
N GLY A 111 22.27 10.29 4.43
CA GLY A 111 21.07 9.48 4.66
C GLY A 111 20.10 10.07 5.70
N ASN A 112 20.21 11.35 6.05
CA ASN A 112 19.52 11.96 7.20
C ASN A 112 18.35 12.87 6.79
N TYR A 113 17.50 12.41 5.92
CA TYR A 113 16.23 13.08 5.58
C TYR A 113 15.04 12.20 5.98
N LYS A 114 13.85 12.80 6.07
CA LYS A 114 12.63 12.08 6.45
C LYS A 114 12.31 11.06 5.37
N LYS A 115 12.17 9.80 5.77
CA LYS A 115 11.77 8.67 4.93
C LYS A 115 10.56 8.00 5.58
N GLY A 116 9.56 7.69 4.78
CA GLY A 116 8.41 6.92 5.23
C GLY A 116 8.75 5.46 5.38
N HIS A 117 7.96 4.76 6.20
CA HIS A 117 8.17 3.35 6.49
C HIS A 117 6.86 2.59 6.30
N VAL A 118 6.93 1.42 5.71
CA VAL A 118 5.78 0.53 5.53
C VAL A 118 6.19 -0.91 5.79
N GLN A 119 5.27 -1.69 6.36
CA GLN A 119 5.43 -3.13 6.49
C GLN A 119 4.62 -3.84 5.40
N VAL A 120 5.29 -4.69 4.63
CA VAL A 120 4.68 -5.54 3.60
C VAL A 120 5.01 -6.99 3.93
N GLY A 121 4.03 -7.73 4.42
CA GLY A 121 4.27 -9.06 5.00
C GLY A 121 5.23 -8.97 6.19
N THR A 122 6.34 -9.70 6.12
CA THR A 122 7.41 -9.71 7.13
C THR A 122 8.47 -8.62 6.92
N PHE A 123 8.44 -7.91 5.77
CA PHE A 123 9.46 -6.94 5.40
C PHE A 123 9.14 -5.54 5.94
N ASN A 124 10.10 -4.94 6.62
CA ASN A 124 10.08 -3.53 6.97
C ASN A 124 10.79 -2.73 5.87
N ILE A 125 10.05 -1.91 5.15
CA ILE A 125 10.55 -1.17 4.00
C ILE A 125 10.67 0.31 4.36
N THR A 126 11.78 0.92 3.98
CA THR A 126 11.97 2.37 4.03
C THR A 126 11.82 2.93 2.62
N ILE A 127 10.93 3.89 2.43
CA ILE A 127 10.71 4.56 1.15
C ILE A 127 11.70 5.69 0.99
N GLU A 128 12.40 5.73 -0.14
CA GLU A 128 13.34 6.79 -0.51
C GLU A 128 12.84 7.64 -1.67
N ASN A 129 12.28 7.00 -2.67
CA ASN A 129 11.76 7.65 -3.86
C ASN A 129 10.34 7.15 -4.13
N PRO A 130 9.31 7.90 -3.70
CA PRO A 130 7.93 7.64 -4.09
C PRO A 130 7.74 7.60 -5.60
N LYS A 131 6.76 6.85 -6.08
CA LYS A 131 6.35 6.90 -7.48
C LYS A 131 6.10 8.34 -7.93
N GLY A 132 6.61 8.70 -9.12
CA GLY A 132 6.53 10.05 -9.69
C GLY A 132 7.56 11.04 -9.14
N SER A 133 8.33 10.71 -8.12
CA SER A 133 9.47 11.53 -7.67
C SER A 133 10.67 11.41 -8.61
N VAL A 134 11.58 12.39 -8.53
CA VAL A 134 12.84 12.36 -9.28
C VAL A 134 13.91 11.68 -8.45
N ARG A 135 14.45 10.58 -8.96
CA ARG A 135 15.69 9.98 -8.46
C ARG A 135 16.86 10.49 -9.29
N SER A 136 17.93 10.90 -8.67
CA SER A 136 19.11 11.44 -9.35
C SER A 136 20.39 10.94 -8.70
N GLY A 137 21.47 10.90 -9.46
CA GLY A 137 22.78 10.50 -8.98
C GLY A 137 23.90 11.00 -9.90
N ILE A 138 25.10 10.51 -9.61
CA ILE A 138 26.30 10.75 -10.42
C ILE A 138 26.87 9.36 -10.75
N ASP A 139 27.10 9.10 -12.03
CA ASP A 139 27.69 7.84 -12.49
C ASP A 139 29.20 7.76 -12.19
N THR A 140 29.83 6.64 -12.46
CA THR A 140 31.26 6.40 -12.24
C THR A 140 32.16 7.31 -13.08
N GLU A 141 31.63 7.90 -14.16
CA GLU A 141 32.33 8.85 -15.02
C GLU A 141 32.15 10.31 -14.58
N GLY A 142 31.29 10.56 -13.56
CA GLY A 142 31.01 11.89 -13.04
C GLY A 142 29.84 12.60 -13.74
N ASN A 143 29.09 11.92 -14.64
CA ASN A 143 27.93 12.47 -15.28
C ASN A 143 26.72 12.42 -14.34
N LYS A 144 25.93 13.49 -14.36
CA LYS A 144 24.67 13.53 -13.63
C LYS A 144 23.57 12.84 -14.40
N TRP A 145 22.79 12.03 -13.72
CA TRP A 145 21.60 11.42 -14.27
C TRP A 145 20.39 11.69 -13.37
N GLU A 146 19.22 11.68 -13.95
CA GLU A 146 17.94 11.75 -13.25
C GLU A 146 16.89 10.90 -13.98
N THR A 147 16.00 10.31 -13.21
CA THR A 147 14.86 9.55 -13.73
C THR A 147 13.61 9.82 -12.89
N ILE A 148 12.44 9.78 -13.53
CA ILE A 148 11.15 9.82 -12.84
C ILE A 148 10.77 8.40 -12.48
N MET A 149 10.63 8.12 -11.19
CA MET A 149 10.30 6.79 -10.70
C MET A 149 8.91 6.35 -11.17
N GLN A 150 8.84 5.22 -11.83
CA GLN A 150 7.59 4.61 -12.27
C GLN A 150 6.98 3.71 -11.20
N ASN A 151 7.78 3.26 -10.25
CA ASN A 151 7.37 2.50 -9.08
C ASN A 151 7.97 3.13 -7.82
N THR A 152 7.31 2.96 -6.68
CA THR A 152 7.88 3.34 -5.39
C THR A 152 9.10 2.52 -5.11
N TYR A 153 10.18 3.20 -4.73
CA TYR A 153 11.50 2.65 -4.51
C TYR A 153 12.00 2.95 -3.10
N GLY A 154 12.73 2.01 -2.55
CA GLY A 154 13.37 2.12 -1.26
C GLY A 154 14.22 0.90 -0.97
N TYR A 155 14.36 0.53 0.30
CA TYR A 155 15.15 -0.63 0.72
C TYR A 155 14.48 -1.43 1.83
N ILE A 156 14.85 -2.70 1.93
CA ILE A 156 14.38 -3.63 2.96
C ILE A 156 15.31 -3.50 4.17
N ARG A 157 14.78 -3.04 5.30
CA ARG A 157 15.55 -2.84 6.54
C ARG A 157 16.01 -4.17 7.12
N GLY A 158 17.26 -4.17 7.61
CA GLY A 158 17.85 -5.35 8.24
C GLY A 158 18.43 -6.36 7.26
N THR A 159 18.44 -6.06 5.97
CA THR A 159 19.18 -6.79 4.95
C THR A 159 20.57 -6.19 4.75
N GLU A 160 21.48 -6.95 4.14
CA GLU A 160 22.81 -6.51 3.74
C GLU A 160 23.14 -7.11 2.37
N GLY A 161 23.31 -6.25 1.37
CA GLY A 161 23.71 -6.62 0.02
C GLY A 161 25.21 -6.90 -0.06
N VAL A 162 25.67 -7.27 -1.25
CA VAL A 162 27.11 -7.57 -1.51
C VAL A 162 27.99 -6.34 -1.32
N ASP A 163 27.44 -5.16 -1.54
CA ASP A 163 28.08 -3.85 -1.38
C ASP A 163 28.10 -3.34 0.07
N GLY A 164 27.40 -4.05 0.98
CA GLY A 164 27.26 -3.69 2.40
C GLY A 164 26.07 -2.76 2.69
N ASP A 165 25.33 -2.33 1.68
CA ASP A 165 24.12 -1.56 1.82
C ASP A 165 22.87 -2.46 1.98
N HIS A 166 21.73 -1.89 2.32
CA HIS A 166 20.46 -2.63 2.36
C HIS A 166 20.02 -3.02 0.95
N ILE A 167 19.33 -4.16 0.84
CA ILE A 167 18.79 -4.61 -0.44
C ILE A 167 17.67 -3.68 -0.91
N ASP A 168 17.82 -3.14 -2.10
CA ASP A 168 16.88 -2.25 -2.75
C ASP A 168 15.58 -2.96 -3.16
N VAL A 169 14.48 -2.24 -3.09
CA VAL A 169 13.16 -2.79 -3.43
C VAL A 169 12.31 -1.80 -4.24
N PHE A 170 11.67 -2.31 -5.27
CA PHE A 170 10.58 -1.65 -6.00
C PHE A 170 9.25 -2.27 -5.57
N LEU A 171 8.24 -1.44 -5.30
CA LEU A 171 6.90 -1.88 -4.94
C LEU A 171 5.98 -1.85 -6.15
N SER A 172 5.14 -2.88 -6.29
CA SER A 172 4.08 -2.91 -7.29
C SER A 172 3.02 -1.85 -6.99
N ASP A 173 2.46 -1.23 -8.02
CA ASP A 173 1.28 -0.37 -7.90
C ASP A 173 0.03 -1.15 -7.47
N ASP A 174 -0.07 -2.42 -7.87
CA ASP A 174 -1.13 -3.35 -7.48
C ASP A 174 -0.69 -4.27 -6.33
N ILE A 175 -0.10 -3.67 -5.29
CA ILE A 175 0.41 -4.43 -4.16
C ILE A 175 -0.70 -5.14 -3.36
N ASP A 176 -1.93 -4.63 -3.37
CA ASP A 176 -3.10 -5.28 -2.76
C ASP A 176 -3.50 -6.58 -3.48
N GLY A 177 -3.22 -6.67 -4.79
CA GLY A 177 -3.41 -7.87 -5.59
C GLY A 177 -2.31 -8.93 -5.43
N TRP A 178 -1.26 -8.64 -4.67
CA TRP A 178 -0.17 -9.58 -4.46
C TRP A 178 -0.61 -10.82 -3.67
N ASN A 179 -0.30 -11.99 -4.21
CA ASN A 179 -0.70 -13.27 -3.61
C ASN A 179 0.18 -13.75 -2.44
N GLY A 180 1.25 -13.02 -2.10
CA GLY A 180 2.15 -13.33 -0.99
C GLY A 180 3.02 -14.58 -1.17
N ARG A 181 3.12 -15.14 -2.38
CA ARG A 181 3.80 -16.43 -2.60
C ARG A 181 5.26 -16.29 -2.99
N ARG A 182 5.61 -15.21 -3.69
CA ARG A 182 6.96 -15.03 -4.23
C ARG A 182 7.33 -13.55 -4.34
N VAL A 183 8.61 -13.32 -4.43
CA VAL A 183 9.22 -12.07 -4.85
C VAL A 183 10.07 -12.33 -6.10
N PHE A 184 10.44 -11.28 -6.81
CA PHE A 184 11.34 -11.40 -7.95
C PHE A 184 12.65 -10.69 -7.61
N VAL A 185 13.75 -11.42 -7.66
CA VAL A 185 15.10 -10.88 -7.46
C VAL A 185 15.71 -10.58 -8.82
N VAL A 186 16.17 -9.37 -8.98
CA VAL A 186 16.87 -8.91 -10.18
C VAL A 186 18.36 -8.86 -9.87
N ASP A 187 19.13 -9.72 -10.51
CA ASP A 187 20.59 -9.63 -10.54
C ASP A 187 21.00 -8.59 -11.56
N GLN A 188 21.54 -7.48 -11.09
CA GLN A 188 22.05 -6.39 -11.93
C GLN A 188 23.53 -6.59 -12.18
N TYR A 189 23.97 -6.34 -13.42
CA TYR A 189 25.36 -6.47 -13.84
C TYR A 189 25.86 -5.16 -14.45
N ASN A 190 27.11 -4.84 -14.19
CA ASN A 190 27.83 -3.74 -14.83
C ASN A 190 28.02 -3.98 -16.33
N GLU A 191 28.36 -2.95 -17.11
CA GLU A 191 28.63 -3.05 -18.55
C GLU A 191 29.74 -4.04 -18.89
N ASP A 192 30.72 -4.23 -18.01
CA ASP A 192 31.80 -5.21 -18.19
C ASP A 192 31.36 -6.66 -17.90
N GLY A 193 30.10 -6.86 -17.47
CA GLY A 193 29.53 -8.15 -17.14
C GLY A 193 29.83 -8.65 -15.72
N SER A 194 30.50 -7.86 -14.89
CA SER A 194 30.65 -8.16 -13.48
C SER A 194 29.30 -7.97 -12.75
N PHE A 195 29.07 -8.78 -11.73
CA PHE A 195 27.89 -8.62 -10.87
C PHE A 195 27.97 -7.27 -10.13
N ASP A 196 26.84 -6.58 -10.05
CA ASP A 196 26.72 -5.29 -9.38
C ASP A 196 25.97 -5.47 -8.05
N GLU A 197 24.66 -5.65 -8.09
CA GLU A 197 23.81 -5.73 -6.91
C GLU A 197 22.55 -6.57 -7.16
N HIS A 198 21.85 -6.87 -6.08
CA HIS A 198 20.50 -7.43 -6.12
C HIS A 198 19.46 -6.34 -5.88
N LYS A 199 18.40 -6.37 -6.67
CA LYS A 199 17.19 -5.59 -6.40
C LYS A 199 15.97 -6.49 -6.30
N VAL A 200 14.99 -6.10 -5.49
CA VAL A 200 13.77 -6.89 -5.26
C VAL A 200 12.59 -6.19 -5.89
N MET A 201 11.78 -6.93 -6.63
CA MET A 201 10.47 -6.52 -7.11
C MET A 201 9.41 -7.17 -6.22
N LEU A 202 8.78 -6.38 -5.35
CA LEU A 202 7.83 -6.86 -4.33
C LEU A 202 6.40 -6.42 -4.69
N GLY A 203 5.45 -7.33 -4.51
CA GLY A 203 4.04 -7.07 -4.83
C GLY A 203 3.64 -7.48 -6.23
N PHE A 204 4.52 -8.10 -7.00
CA PHE A 204 4.23 -8.65 -8.33
C PHE A 204 3.86 -10.12 -8.25
N ASN A 205 3.02 -10.59 -9.19
CA ASN A 205 2.60 -11.98 -9.27
C ASN A 205 3.26 -12.74 -10.42
N GLU A 206 3.64 -12.04 -11.49
CA GLU A 206 4.21 -12.62 -12.71
C GLU A 206 5.59 -12.03 -13.02
N THR A 207 6.47 -12.85 -13.60
CA THR A 207 7.85 -12.45 -13.92
C THR A 207 7.89 -11.32 -14.95
N ASP A 208 7.05 -11.41 -15.98
CA ASP A 208 7.03 -10.43 -17.07
C ASP A 208 6.60 -9.04 -16.55
N ASP A 209 5.65 -8.99 -15.61
CA ASP A 209 5.21 -7.73 -15.00
C ASP A 209 6.31 -7.12 -14.11
N ALA A 210 7.02 -7.94 -13.34
CA ALA A 210 8.13 -7.52 -12.50
C ALA A 210 9.30 -6.99 -13.34
N GLU A 211 9.66 -7.69 -14.41
CA GLU A 211 10.72 -7.30 -15.34
C GLU A 211 10.37 -6.00 -16.07
N ALA A 212 9.15 -5.88 -16.60
CA ALA A 212 8.68 -4.67 -17.25
C ALA A 212 8.69 -3.46 -16.30
N ALA A 213 8.23 -3.64 -15.07
CA ALA A 213 8.26 -2.59 -14.06
C ALA A 213 9.68 -2.19 -13.67
N TYR A 214 10.61 -3.16 -13.56
CA TYR A 214 12.01 -2.87 -13.28
C TYR A 214 12.60 -1.95 -14.37
N PHE A 215 12.51 -2.35 -15.65
CA PHE A 215 13.06 -1.57 -16.76
C PHE A 215 12.38 -0.21 -16.97
N ALA A 216 11.12 -0.06 -16.57
CA ALA A 216 10.43 1.23 -16.64
C ALA A 216 11.06 2.33 -15.76
N ASN A 217 11.88 1.96 -14.77
CA ASN A 217 12.58 2.89 -13.88
C ASN A 217 13.99 3.29 -14.37
N TYR A 218 14.41 2.80 -15.54
CA TYR A 218 15.70 3.09 -16.14
C TYR A 218 15.52 3.67 -17.55
N ASP A 219 16.46 4.47 -18.00
CA ASP A 219 16.46 4.92 -19.37
C ASP A 219 16.81 3.78 -20.38
N SER A 220 16.48 3.99 -21.65
CA SER A 220 16.68 2.97 -22.67
C SER A 220 18.15 2.64 -22.93
N ASP A 221 19.05 3.60 -22.76
CA ASP A 221 20.47 3.39 -23.01
C ASP A 221 21.06 2.53 -21.90
N TRP A 222 20.69 2.81 -20.65
CA TRP A 222 21.05 1.96 -19.52
C TRP A 222 20.50 0.54 -19.69
N ALA A 223 19.20 0.40 -19.99
CA ALA A 223 18.54 -0.90 -20.13
C ALA A 223 19.15 -1.78 -21.24
N ASN A 224 19.67 -1.16 -22.32
CA ASN A 224 20.30 -1.88 -23.42
C ASN A 224 21.75 -2.31 -23.14
N ASN A 225 22.44 -1.62 -22.23
CA ASN A 225 23.86 -1.83 -21.96
C ASN A 225 24.12 -2.70 -20.71
N HIS A 226 23.11 -2.84 -19.83
CA HIS A 226 23.26 -3.59 -18.59
C HIS A 226 22.50 -4.93 -18.68
N LYS A 227 23.23 -6.02 -18.41
CA LYS A 227 22.62 -7.34 -18.30
C LYS A 227 21.85 -7.43 -16.96
N THR A 228 20.66 -8.00 -17.02
CA THR A 228 19.86 -8.35 -15.83
C THR A 228 19.39 -9.79 -15.94
N VAL A 229 19.18 -10.42 -14.77
CA VAL A 229 18.55 -11.74 -14.67
C VAL A 229 17.47 -11.64 -13.61
N VAL A 230 16.22 -11.93 -13.98
CA VAL A 230 15.09 -11.92 -13.05
C VAL A 230 14.78 -13.33 -12.61
N THR A 231 14.82 -13.57 -11.32
CA THR A 231 14.54 -14.87 -10.71
C THR A 231 13.34 -14.79 -9.78
N ALA A 232 12.33 -15.62 -10.01
CA ALA A 232 11.20 -15.78 -9.10
C ALA A 232 11.64 -16.65 -7.89
N VAL A 233 11.57 -16.08 -6.69
CA VAL A 233 11.94 -16.74 -5.44
C VAL A 233 10.70 -16.89 -4.58
N ASN A 234 10.48 -18.09 -3.99
CA ASN A 234 9.41 -18.27 -3.03
C ASN A 234 9.67 -17.39 -1.80
N LEU A 235 8.61 -16.83 -1.23
CA LEU A 235 8.71 -15.90 -0.10
C LEU A 235 9.48 -16.53 1.08
N GLU A 236 9.13 -17.76 1.46
CA GLU A 236 9.81 -18.48 2.55
C GLU A 236 11.31 -18.71 2.32
N ASP A 237 11.73 -18.85 1.07
CA ASP A 237 13.13 -19.05 0.71
C ASP A 237 13.87 -17.72 0.70
N PHE A 238 13.22 -16.65 0.24
CA PHE A 238 13.76 -15.30 0.27
C PHE A 238 13.95 -14.78 1.71
N GLU A 239 13.04 -15.10 2.63
CA GLU A 239 13.16 -14.76 4.05
C GLU A 239 14.37 -15.41 4.76
N LYS A 240 14.90 -16.47 4.18
CA LYS A 240 16.08 -17.21 4.71
C LYS A 240 17.38 -16.83 4.02
N TRP A 241 17.26 -16.12 2.91
CA TRP A 241 18.38 -15.73 2.07
C TRP A 241 19.07 -14.48 2.60
#